data_baee581f32a7f915ecc4b25279424b9e
#
_entry.id   baee581f32a7f915ecc4b25279424b9e
#
_cell.length_a   1.000
_cell.length_b   1.000
_cell.length_c   1.000
_cell.angle_alpha   90.00
_cell.angle_beta   90.00
_cell.angle_gamma   90.00
#
_symmetry.space_group_name_H-M   'P 1'
#
loop_
_entity.id
_entity.type
_entity.pdbx_description
1 polymer ?
#
loop_
_entity_poly.entity_id
_entity_poly.type
_entity_poly.pdbx_seq_one_letter_code
_entity_poly.pdbx_strand_id
1 'polypeptide(L)'
;IGAILGNGWAKGRFGFDGIVGDYETNFPGKPCNMYTEEYLLFGELHVTTTQGETVIVTDESWQCAPNPLTFGNIYDGERYDANLEIENWCAPSCTYANWQPVKRNTTTNLGAISARLSLPVKAKHIITPKQITTPKNELVFDLGQNITGWFTFMADLPAGVELRVQTGELLQDDCFYRDNLRTALSEYRYISTGKKAFIRPIATFYGFRYIKFSGVADLTGITDIQAWAMYSDLEQ
;
A
#
# COMPACT_ATOMS: atom_id res chain seq x y z
N ILE A 1 -15.22 2.15 -14.83
CA ILE A 1 -14.07 1.33 -14.43
C ILE A 1 -12.93 2.26 -14.09
N GLY A 2 -12.18 1.94 -13.02
CA GLY A 2 -11.00 2.70 -12.63
C GLY A 2 -9.96 1.81 -11.96
N ALA A 3 -8.71 2.26 -11.92
CA ALA A 3 -7.60 1.57 -11.28
C ALA A 3 -6.72 2.57 -10.50
N ILE A 4 -6.23 2.15 -9.35
CA ILE A 4 -5.20 2.87 -8.60
C ILE A 4 -3.86 2.19 -8.89
N LEU A 5 -2.86 2.98 -9.28
CA LEU A 5 -1.52 2.50 -9.58
C LEU A 5 -0.54 2.94 -8.50
N GLY A 6 0.16 1.98 -7.91
CA GLY A 6 1.31 2.19 -7.03
C GLY A 6 2.63 2.01 -7.78
N ASN A 7 3.74 2.35 -7.15
CA ASN A 7 5.08 2.23 -7.75
C ASN A 7 5.45 0.78 -8.08
N GLY A 8 5.03 -0.17 -7.25
CA GLY A 8 5.42 -1.57 -7.37
C GLY A 8 6.94 -1.76 -7.47
N TRP A 9 7.38 -2.77 -8.18
CA TRP A 9 8.79 -2.95 -8.50
C TRP A 9 9.27 -2.02 -9.62
N ALA A 10 8.36 -1.63 -10.52
CA ALA A 10 8.73 -0.88 -11.73
C ALA A 10 9.32 0.49 -11.40
N LYS A 11 8.68 1.23 -10.50
CA LYS A 11 9.11 2.58 -10.07
C LYS A 11 9.67 2.60 -8.65
N GLY A 12 9.74 1.48 -7.98
CA GLY A 12 10.31 1.34 -6.65
C GLY A 12 11.82 1.22 -6.67
N ARG A 13 12.36 0.81 -5.54
CA ARG A 13 13.75 0.43 -5.38
C ARG A 13 13.86 -0.98 -4.80
N PHE A 14 15.03 -1.57 -4.95
CA PHE A 14 15.36 -2.86 -4.37
C PHE A 14 16.80 -2.86 -3.86
N GLY A 15 17.03 -3.49 -2.72
CA GLY A 15 18.34 -3.58 -2.12
C GLY A 15 18.86 -2.24 -1.59
N PHE A 16 20.11 -1.92 -1.90
CA PHE A 16 20.79 -0.72 -1.42
C PHE A 16 20.64 0.47 -2.36
N ASP A 17 20.05 0.28 -3.51
CA ASP A 17 19.94 1.33 -4.53
C ASP A 17 18.98 2.43 -4.05
N GLY A 18 19.34 3.67 -4.35
CA GLY A 18 18.53 4.86 -4.08
C GLY A 18 18.41 5.27 -2.61
N ILE A 19 19.21 4.68 -1.71
CA ILE A 19 19.33 5.16 -0.35
C ILE A 19 20.35 6.27 -0.32
N VAL A 20 19.87 7.49 -0.25
CA VAL A 20 20.71 8.66 -0.06
C VAL A 20 20.16 9.44 1.13
N GLY A 21 20.82 9.33 2.27
CA GLY A 21 20.51 10.13 3.45
C GLY A 21 19.65 9.46 4.52
N ASP A 22 19.14 10.27 5.41
CA ASP A 22 18.36 9.88 6.56
C ASP A 22 16.95 9.40 6.15
N TYR A 23 16.60 8.19 6.56
CA TYR A 23 15.26 7.62 6.36
C TYR A 23 14.14 8.45 7.00
N GLU A 24 14.43 9.15 8.07
CA GLU A 24 13.47 9.97 8.80
C GLU A 24 12.99 11.17 7.97
N THR A 25 13.90 11.77 7.20
CA THR A 25 13.65 13.01 6.44
C THR A 25 13.34 12.78 4.97
N ASN A 26 13.73 11.64 4.40
CA ASN A 26 13.66 11.37 2.96
C ASN A 26 12.74 10.21 2.59
N PHE A 27 11.75 9.89 3.40
CA PHE A 27 10.75 8.90 2.99
C PHE A 27 9.69 9.49 2.04
N PRO A 28 9.39 8.78 0.96
CA PRO A 28 10.24 7.77 0.37
C PRO A 28 11.46 8.44 -0.26
N GLY A 29 12.63 7.89 -0.03
CA GLY A 29 13.81 8.30 -0.78
C GLY A 29 13.47 8.40 -2.27
N LYS A 30 14.21 9.15 -3.05
CA LYS A 30 13.92 9.30 -4.49
C LYS A 30 13.61 7.94 -5.08
N PRO A 31 12.45 7.74 -5.74
CA PRO A 31 12.17 6.48 -6.39
C PRO A 31 13.33 6.17 -7.34
N CYS A 32 13.86 4.97 -7.26
CA CYS A 32 14.97 4.58 -8.14
C CYS A 32 14.50 4.39 -9.57
N ASN A 33 13.18 4.34 -9.79
CA ASN A 33 12.60 4.06 -11.10
C ASN A 33 13.33 2.88 -11.78
N MET A 34 13.40 1.75 -11.09
CA MET A 34 14.28 0.63 -11.44
C MET A 34 14.11 0.18 -12.88
N TYR A 35 12.88 0.18 -13.38
CA TYR A 35 12.57 -0.26 -14.73
C TYR A 35 11.86 0.80 -15.58
N THR A 36 11.17 1.76 -14.96
CA THR A 36 10.42 2.81 -15.68
C THR A 36 10.18 4.03 -14.79
N GLU A 37 10.08 5.19 -15.43
CA GLU A 37 9.62 6.43 -14.79
C GLU A 37 8.09 6.62 -14.91
N GLU A 38 7.43 5.79 -15.71
CA GLU A 38 6.01 5.91 -16.03
C GLU A 38 5.17 4.87 -15.31
N TYR A 39 3.92 5.23 -15.04
CA TYR A 39 2.88 4.27 -14.68
C TYR A 39 2.22 3.77 -15.96
N LEU A 40 2.22 2.46 -16.16
CA LEU A 40 1.63 1.83 -17.35
C LEU A 40 0.48 0.92 -16.91
N LEU A 41 -0.64 1.04 -17.60
CA LEU A 41 -1.81 0.18 -17.42
C LEU A 41 -2.21 -0.42 -18.76
N PHE A 42 -2.35 -1.74 -18.80
CA PHE A 42 -2.98 -2.48 -19.88
C PHE A 42 -4.12 -3.31 -19.33
N GLY A 43 -5.28 -3.25 -19.96
CA GLY A 43 -6.42 -4.05 -19.54
C GLY A 43 -7.50 -4.12 -20.60
N GLU A 44 -8.19 -5.23 -20.61
CA GLU A 44 -9.41 -5.48 -21.39
C GLU A 44 -10.49 -6.03 -20.47
N LEU A 45 -11.70 -5.53 -20.59
CA LEU A 45 -12.88 -6.07 -19.94
C LEU A 45 -13.87 -6.57 -20.99
N HIS A 46 -14.11 -7.87 -20.98
CA HIS A 46 -15.10 -8.52 -21.83
C HIS A 46 -16.42 -8.65 -21.07
N VAL A 47 -17.48 -8.06 -21.59
CA VAL A 47 -18.82 -8.09 -20.99
C VAL A 47 -19.75 -8.84 -21.94
N THR A 48 -20.14 -10.05 -21.57
CA THR A 48 -21.09 -10.87 -22.33
C THR A 48 -22.50 -10.71 -21.79
N THR A 49 -23.44 -10.33 -22.63
CA THR A 49 -24.85 -10.18 -22.32
C THR A 49 -25.69 -11.02 -23.27
N THR A 50 -27.01 -11.03 -23.08
CA THR A 50 -27.95 -11.67 -24.02
C THR A 50 -27.96 -10.97 -25.40
N GLN A 51 -27.42 -9.77 -25.50
CA GLN A 51 -27.35 -8.98 -26.73
C GLN A 51 -26.01 -9.12 -27.46
N GLY A 52 -25.04 -9.83 -26.88
CA GLY A 52 -23.71 -10.04 -27.44
C GLY A 52 -22.59 -9.67 -26.49
N GLU A 53 -21.38 -9.61 -27.02
CA GLU A 53 -20.15 -9.26 -26.28
C GLU A 53 -19.76 -7.81 -26.57
N THR A 54 -19.36 -7.10 -25.50
CA THR A 54 -18.75 -5.76 -25.58
C THR A 54 -17.38 -5.86 -24.94
N VAL A 55 -16.36 -5.32 -25.61
CA VAL A 55 -14.98 -5.26 -25.11
C VAL A 55 -14.62 -3.80 -24.80
N ILE A 56 -14.20 -3.55 -23.56
CA ILE A 56 -13.71 -2.25 -23.12
C ILE A 56 -12.20 -2.39 -22.92
N VAL A 57 -11.42 -1.57 -23.59
CA VAL A 57 -9.95 -1.60 -23.55
C VAL A 57 -9.40 -0.33 -22.90
N THR A 58 -8.18 -0.40 -22.38
CA THR A 58 -7.44 0.81 -22.00
C THR A 58 -6.91 1.50 -23.26
N ASP A 59 -7.36 2.71 -23.49
CA ASP A 59 -6.97 3.53 -24.65
C ASP A 59 -6.91 5.04 -24.27
N GLU A 60 -6.73 5.89 -25.24
CA GLU A 60 -6.62 7.34 -25.06
C GLU A 60 -7.92 8.03 -24.58
N SER A 61 -9.05 7.32 -24.51
CA SER A 61 -10.29 7.82 -23.91
C SER A 61 -10.24 7.85 -22.38
N TRP A 62 -9.31 7.14 -21.80
CA TRP A 62 -9.11 7.11 -20.36
C TRP A 62 -8.48 8.41 -19.85
N GLN A 63 -8.71 8.67 -18.57
CA GLN A 63 -8.16 9.85 -17.90
C GLN A 63 -7.44 9.40 -16.62
N CYS A 64 -6.46 10.17 -16.19
CA CYS A 64 -5.71 9.94 -14.97
C CYS A 64 -5.68 11.19 -14.09
N ALA A 65 -5.46 10.98 -12.81
CA ALA A 65 -5.25 12.04 -11.83
C ALA A 65 -4.28 11.56 -10.74
N PRO A 66 -3.59 12.48 -10.04
CA PRO A 66 -2.92 12.14 -8.80
C PRO A 66 -3.91 11.48 -7.84
N ASN A 67 -3.43 10.52 -7.07
CA ASN A 67 -4.24 9.77 -6.12
C ASN A 67 -3.67 9.87 -4.70
N PRO A 68 -4.45 9.52 -3.65
CA PRO A 68 -3.99 9.58 -2.27
C PRO A 68 -2.80 8.66 -1.97
N LEU A 69 -2.60 7.59 -2.74
CA LEU A 69 -1.42 6.75 -2.64
C LEU A 69 -0.23 7.48 -3.31
N THR A 70 0.39 8.39 -2.58
CA THR A 70 1.50 9.22 -3.09
C THR A 70 2.79 8.44 -3.30
N PHE A 71 2.88 7.29 -2.66
CA PHE A 71 3.97 6.33 -2.81
C PHE A 71 3.48 4.93 -2.42
N GLY A 72 3.91 3.88 -3.14
CA GLY A 72 3.57 2.50 -2.80
C GLY A 72 4.44 1.50 -3.54
N ASN A 73 5.32 0.82 -2.81
CA ASN A 73 6.09 -0.31 -3.30
C ASN A 73 6.21 -1.41 -2.23
N ILE A 74 6.61 -2.59 -2.65
CA ILE A 74 6.66 -3.76 -1.78
C ILE A 74 7.84 -3.75 -0.79
N TYR A 75 8.89 -2.97 -1.06
CA TYR A 75 10.11 -2.91 -0.27
C TYR A 75 10.04 -1.86 0.83
N ASP A 76 9.53 -0.68 0.50
CA ASP A 76 9.47 0.45 1.44
C ASP A 76 8.10 0.60 2.11
N GLY A 77 7.04 0.15 1.44
CA GLY A 77 5.69 0.29 1.95
C GLY A 77 4.88 1.37 1.24
N GLU A 78 4.03 2.08 1.97
CA GLU A 78 3.08 3.04 1.39
C GLU A 78 3.06 4.38 2.13
N ARG A 79 2.78 5.43 1.37
CA ARG A 79 2.35 6.72 1.92
C ARG A 79 1.00 7.09 1.31
N TYR A 80 0.02 7.29 2.18
CA TYR A 80 -1.35 7.63 1.83
C TYR A 80 -1.72 9.00 2.42
N ASP A 81 -2.03 9.95 1.57
CA ASP A 81 -2.51 11.27 1.97
C ASP A 81 -4.01 11.37 1.70
N ALA A 82 -4.82 11.23 2.74
CA ALA A 82 -6.27 11.25 2.61
C ALA A 82 -6.83 12.60 2.13
N ASN A 83 -6.05 13.68 2.21
CA ASN A 83 -6.46 14.98 1.68
C ASN A 83 -6.50 15.01 0.14
N LEU A 84 -5.90 14.01 -0.53
CA LEU A 84 -5.90 13.87 -1.98
C LEU A 84 -7.00 12.92 -2.49
N GLU A 85 -7.89 12.44 -1.62
CA GLU A 85 -9.00 11.60 -2.03
C GLU A 85 -9.95 12.34 -2.97
N ILE A 86 -10.27 11.70 -4.08
CA ILE A 86 -11.28 12.17 -5.03
C ILE A 86 -12.57 11.43 -4.70
N GLU A 87 -13.54 12.16 -4.19
CA GLU A 87 -14.83 11.57 -3.80
C GLU A 87 -15.51 10.92 -5.01
N ASN A 88 -15.97 9.69 -4.82
CA ASN A 88 -16.65 8.91 -5.86
C ASN A 88 -15.86 8.76 -7.17
N TRP A 89 -14.53 8.75 -7.13
CA TRP A 89 -13.63 8.76 -8.30
C TRP A 89 -13.94 7.68 -9.36
N CYS A 90 -14.52 6.54 -8.97
CA CYS A 90 -14.89 5.45 -9.89
C CYS A 90 -16.41 5.39 -10.17
N ALA A 91 -17.19 6.34 -9.70
CA ALA A 91 -18.63 6.41 -10.01
C ALA A 91 -18.86 7.06 -11.38
N PRO A 92 -19.91 6.64 -12.13
CA PRO A 92 -20.24 7.25 -13.42
C PRO A 92 -20.49 8.76 -13.35
N SER A 93 -20.86 9.28 -12.17
CA SER A 93 -21.16 10.68 -11.92
C SER A 93 -19.98 11.50 -11.42
N CYS A 94 -18.77 10.95 -11.37
CA CYS A 94 -17.60 11.69 -10.92
C CYS A 94 -17.28 12.85 -11.86
N THR A 95 -17.23 14.07 -11.29
CA THR A 95 -16.98 15.32 -12.03
C THR A 95 -15.70 16.01 -11.58
N TYR A 96 -14.66 15.26 -11.27
CA TYR A 96 -13.38 15.85 -10.86
C TYR A 96 -12.76 16.67 -12.00
N ALA A 97 -12.54 17.97 -11.75
CA ALA A 97 -12.16 18.93 -12.81
C ALA A 97 -10.70 18.75 -13.31
N ASN A 98 -9.85 18.09 -12.53
CA ASN A 98 -8.41 17.97 -12.84
C ASN A 98 -8.04 16.63 -13.48
N TRP A 99 -8.97 15.88 -14.06
CA TRP A 99 -8.66 14.73 -14.88
C TRP A 99 -7.78 15.13 -16.06
N GLN A 100 -6.70 14.40 -16.29
CA GLN A 100 -5.77 14.60 -17.39
C GLN A 100 -5.88 13.44 -18.39
N PRO A 101 -5.70 13.68 -19.69
CA PRO A 101 -5.69 12.60 -20.67
C PRO A 101 -4.48 11.68 -20.44
N VAL A 102 -4.69 10.39 -20.65
CA VAL A 102 -3.58 9.43 -20.69
C VAL A 102 -2.87 9.49 -22.04
N LYS A 103 -1.65 8.94 -22.09
CA LYS A 103 -0.88 8.79 -23.33
C LYS A 103 -0.74 7.30 -23.65
N ARG A 104 -0.89 6.96 -24.90
CA ARG A 104 -0.61 5.59 -25.37
C ARG A 104 0.89 5.35 -25.36
N ASN A 105 1.32 4.27 -24.70
CA ASN A 105 2.68 3.79 -24.82
C ASN A 105 2.79 2.95 -26.09
N THR A 106 3.70 3.33 -26.99
CA THR A 106 3.93 2.64 -28.27
C THR A 106 5.27 1.91 -28.30
N THR A 107 6.05 2.00 -27.24
CA THR A 107 7.42 1.43 -27.19
C THR A 107 7.48 0.11 -26.44
N THR A 108 6.52 -0.17 -25.56
CA THR A 108 6.49 -1.41 -24.79
C THR A 108 5.86 -2.53 -25.63
N ASN A 109 6.64 -3.59 -25.85
CA ASN A 109 6.13 -4.81 -26.44
C ASN A 109 5.70 -5.75 -25.29
N LEU A 110 4.41 -6.02 -25.19
CA LEU A 110 3.85 -6.91 -24.16
C LEU A 110 4.16 -8.38 -24.41
N GLY A 111 4.62 -8.75 -25.62
CA GLY A 111 4.80 -10.14 -25.99
C GLY A 111 3.50 -10.95 -25.95
N ALA A 112 3.61 -12.22 -25.68
CA ALA A 112 2.44 -13.10 -25.52
C ALA A 112 1.88 -12.97 -24.09
N ILE A 113 0.62 -12.62 -23.98
CA ILE A 113 -0.10 -12.57 -22.71
C ILE A 113 -0.78 -13.91 -22.48
N SER A 114 -0.58 -14.48 -21.30
CA SER A 114 -1.19 -15.74 -20.89
C SER A 114 -1.87 -15.62 -19.53
N ALA A 115 -2.80 -16.53 -19.27
CA ALA A 115 -3.43 -16.59 -17.95
C ALA A 115 -2.39 -16.90 -16.87
N ARG A 116 -2.63 -16.35 -15.68
CA ARG A 116 -1.79 -16.62 -14.49
C ARG A 116 -1.84 -18.12 -14.15
N LEU A 117 -0.67 -18.74 -14.04
CA LEU A 117 -0.54 -20.15 -13.69
C LEU A 117 -0.52 -20.40 -12.18
N SER A 118 -0.04 -19.42 -11.40
CA SER A 118 0.06 -19.58 -9.94
C SER A 118 -1.29 -19.38 -9.25
N LEU A 119 -1.50 -20.10 -8.15
CA LEU A 119 -2.66 -19.89 -7.30
C LEU A 119 -2.68 -18.45 -6.75
N PRO A 120 -3.86 -17.85 -6.58
CA PRO A 120 -3.96 -16.53 -6.01
C PRO A 120 -3.49 -16.52 -4.54
N VAL A 121 -2.83 -15.44 -4.14
CA VAL A 121 -2.60 -15.17 -2.72
C VAL A 121 -3.85 -14.51 -2.17
N LYS A 122 -4.36 -15.02 -1.04
CA LYS A 122 -5.55 -14.51 -0.38
C LYS A 122 -5.30 -14.24 1.10
N ALA A 123 -6.01 -13.30 1.67
CA ALA A 123 -6.08 -13.14 3.12
C ALA A 123 -6.89 -14.32 3.70
N LYS A 124 -6.27 -15.09 4.60
CA LYS A 124 -6.83 -16.34 5.12
C LYS A 124 -7.23 -16.25 6.59
N HIS A 125 -6.43 -15.57 7.41
CA HIS A 125 -6.66 -15.48 8.84
C HIS A 125 -6.55 -14.04 9.32
N ILE A 126 -7.39 -13.71 10.31
CA ILE A 126 -7.35 -12.45 11.04
C ILE A 126 -6.74 -12.73 12.41
N ILE A 127 -5.77 -11.92 12.79
CA ILE A 127 -5.11 -11.97 14.09
C ILE A 127 -5.36 -10.64 14.77
N THR A 128 -5.87 -10.69 16.00
CA THR A 128 -5.95 -9.52 16.88
C THR A 128 -4.66 -9.43 17.68
N PRO A 129 -3.78 -8.45 17.40
CA PRO A 129 -2.51 -8.34 18.08
C PRO A 129 -2.69 -7.83 19.51
N LYS A 130 -1.72 -8.10 20.37
CA LYS A 130 -1.72 -7.63 21.76
C LYS A 130 -0.71 -6.51 21.92
N GLN A 131 -1.11 -5.41 22.55
CA GLN A 131 -0.18 -4.36 22.91
C GLN A 131 0.82 -4.91 23.94
N ILE A 132 2.08 -4.58 23.75
CA ILE A 132 3.17 -4.95 24.68
C ILE A 132 3.83 -3.67 25.21
N THR A 133 4.39 -3.78 26.42
CA THR A 133 5.20 -2.71 27.02
C THR A 133 6.66 -2.95 26.67
N THR A 134 7.31 -1.96 26.09
CA THR A 134 8.75 -1.99 25.80
C THR A 134 9.53 -1.13 26.80
N PRO A 135 10.81 -1.40 27.06
CA PRO A 135 11.66 -0.55 27.90
C PRO A 135 11.74 0.92 27.45
N LYS A 136 11.49 1.16 26.16
CA LYS A 136 11.47 2.51 25.55
C LYS A 136 10.07 3.14 25.49
N ASN A 137 9.06 2.52 26.11
CA ASN A 137 7.66 2.94 26.07
C ASN A 137 7.12 3.16 24.65
N GLU A 138 7.50 2.29 23.71
CA GLU A 138 7.02 2.35 22.34
C GLU A 138 5.59 1.79 22.25
N LEU A 139 4.81 2.30 21.30
CA LEU A 139 3.44 1.82 21.01
C LEU A 139 3.53 0.60 20.08
N VAL A 140 3.79 -0.57 20.63
CA VAL A 140 4.05 -1.81 19.90
C VAL A 140 2.97 -2.87 20.16
N PHE A 141 2.60 -3.60 19.12
CA PHE A 141 1.69 -4.74 19.17
C PHE A 141 2.39 -6.01 18.68
N ASP A 142 2.19 -7.11 19.38
CA ASP A 142 2.69 -8.45 19.02
C ASP A 142 1.54 -9.31 18.48
N LEU A 143 1.72 -9.90 17.30
CA LEU A 143 0.81 -10.85 16.68
C LEU A 143 0.95 -12.27 17.29
N GLY A 144 2.03 -12.53 18.03
CA GLY A 144 2.36 -13.86 18.56
C GLY A 144 3.04 -14.77 17.54
N GLN A 145 3.01 -14.43 16.26
CA GLN A 145 3.70 -15.16 15.18
C GLN A 145 4.11 -14.24 14.06
N ASN A 146 5.14 -14.61 13.31
CA ASN A 146 5.51 -13.92 12.09
C ASN A 146 4.58 -14.33 10.94
N ILE A 147 4.09 -13.36 10.16
CA ILE A 147 3.17 -13.57 9.03
C ILE A 147 3.64 -12.80 7.80
N THR A 148 3.17 -13.21 6.65
CA THR A 148 3.08 -12.35 5.46
C THR A 148 1.66 -11.80 5.39
N GLY A 149 1.49 -10.50 5.22
CA GLY A 149 0.17 -9.90 5.18
C GLY A 149 0.15 -8.39 5.33
N TRP A 150 -0.97 -7.88 5.77
CA TRP A 150 -1.16 -6.47 6.10
C TRP A 150 -1.87 -6.31 7.44
N PHE A 151 -1.90 -5.08 7.93
CA PHE A 151 -2.70 -4.67 9.08
C PHE A 151 -3.87 -3.79 8.66
N THR A 152 -4.87 -3.70 9.53
CA THR A 152 -6.01 -2.78 9.40
C THR A 152 -6.28 -2.14 10.75
N PHE A 153 -6.85 -0.93 10.75
CA PHE A 153 -7.32 -0.26 11.95
C PHE A 153 -8.30 0.88 11.60
N MET A 154 -9.05 1.35 12.58
CA MET A 154 -9.80 2.60 12.48
C MET A 154 -8.93 3.74 12.99
N ALA A 155 -8.87 4.85 12.25
CA ALA A 155 -8.21 6.09 12.65
C ALA A 155 -9.21 7.23 12.77
N ASP A 156 -9.23 7.88 13.94
CA ASP A 156 -9.99 9.10 14.23
C ASP A 156 -8.99 10.12 14.78
N LEU A 157 -8.24 10.73 13.88
CA LEU A 157 -7.10 11.59 14.18
C LEU A 157 -7.37 13.02 13.69
N PRO A 158 -6.83 14.04 14.35
CA PRO A 158 -6.93 15.43 13.87
C PRO A 158 -6.40 15.59 12.45
N ALA A 159 -6.94 16.55 11.71
CA ALA A 159 -6.50 16.86 10.36
C ALA A 159 -5.01 17.23 10.32
N GLY A 160 -4.29 16.71 9.31
CA GLY A 160 -2.87 16.96 9.10
C GLY A 160 -1.93 16.12 9.96
N VAL A 161 -2.45 15.30 10.89
CA VAL A 161 -1.61 14.34 11.63
C VAL A 161 -1.08 13.29 10.66
N GLU A 162 0.23 13.11 10.64
CA GLU A 162 0.90 11.99 9.95
C GLU A 162 1.12 10.85 10.95
N LEU A 163 0.33 9.80 10.83
CA LEU A 163 0.50 8.55 11.53
C LEU A 163 1.50 7.67 10.78
N ARG A 164 2.48 7.15 11.50
CA ARG A 164 3.48 6.22 10.99
C ARG A 164 3.29 4.85 11.61
N VAL A 165 3.15 3.83 10.77
CA VAL A 165 3.02 2.44 11.18
C VAL A 165 4.18 1.65 10.60
N GLN A 166 5.03 1.13 11.47
CA GLN A 166 6.21 0.35 11.10
C GLN A 166 5.98 -1.12 11.40
N THR A 167 6.44 -1.99 10.53
CA THR A 167 6.39 -3.43 10.71
C THR A 167 7.79 -3.99 11.00
N GLY A 168 7.87 -5.03 11.81
CA GLY A 168 9.12 -5.68 12.19
C GLY A 168 8.89 -7.14 12.57
N GLU A 169 9.96 -7.93 12.52
CA GLU A 169 9.91 -9.38 12.77
C GLU A 169 10.43 -9.75 14.15
N LEU A 170 11.24 -8.89 14.74
CA LEU A 170 12.00 -9.18 15.96
C LEU A 170 11.90 -8.04 16.99
N LEU A 171 12.13 -8.39 18.24
CA LEU A 171 12.54 -7.46 19.29
C LEU A 171 14.01 -7.65 19.57
N GLN A 172 14.71 -6.59 19.92
CA GLN A 172 16.05 -6.62 20.47
C GLN A 172 16.05 -5.87 21.80
N ASP A 173 16.54 -6.50 22.87
CA ASP A 173 16.47 -5.97 24.24
C ASP A 173 15.03 -5.56 24.61
N ASP A 174 14.06 -6.39 24.25
CA ASP A 174 12.60 -6.17 24.40
C ASP A 174 12.07 -4.90 23.74
N CYS A 175 12.84 -4.26 22.86
CA CYS A 175 12.44 -3.09 22.08
C CYS A 175 12.19 -3.46 20.62
N PHE A 176 11.36 -2.67 19.95
CA PHE A 176 11.08 -2.84 18.53
C PHE A 176 12.36 -2.69 17.70
N TYR A 177 12.66 -3.70 16.86
CA TYR A 177 13.90 -3.80 16.11
C TYR A 177 13.65 -4.01 14.62
N ARG A 178 14.43 -3.34 13.77
CA ARG A 178 14.24 -3.34 12.32
C ARG A 178 15.52 -3.44 11.49
N ASP A 179 16.70 -3.39 12.10
CA ASP A 179 17.95 -3.39 11.33
C ASP A 179 18.16 -4.71 10.55
N ASN A 180 17.46 -5.80 10.95
CA ASN A 180 17.39 -7.04 10.18
C ASN A 180 16.69 -6.87 8.82
N LEU A 181 15.86 -5.86 8.64
CA LEU A 181 15.23 -5.54 7.36
C LEU A 181 16.19 -4.85 6.38
N ARG A 182 17.43 -4.62 6.81
CA ARG A 182 18.47 -3.95 6.03
C ARG A 182 18.04 -2.54 5.63
N THR A 183 17.75 -2.32 4.36
CA THR A 183 17.38 -1.01 3.80
C THR A 183 15.90 -0.89 3.48
N ALA A 184 15.11 -1.93 3.70
CA ALA A 184 13.67 -1.88 3.52
C ALA A 184 13.02 -1.02 4.61
N LEU A 185 12.23 -0.02 4.23
CA LEU A 185 11.51 0.81 5.19
C LEU A 185 10.36 0.06 5.84
N SER A 186 9.70 -0.82 5.11
CA SER A 186 8.60 -1.66 5.63
C SER A 186 7.63 -0.84 6.50
N GLU A 187 7.08 0.23 5.95
CA GLU A 187 6.40 1.29 6.69
C GLU A 187 5.16 1.78 5.93
N TYR A 188 4.14 2.16 6.69
CA TYR A 188 2.95 2.81 6.17
C TYR A 188 2.82 4.19 6.83
N ARG A 189 2.59 5.23 6.02
CA ARG A 189 2.30 6.59 6.51
C ARG A 189 0.92 7.01 6.05
N TYR A 190 0.14 7.52 7.00
CA TYR A 190 -1.20 8.02 6.76
C TYR A 190 -1.32 9.47 7.21
N ILE A 191 -1.75 10.35 6.30
CA ILE A 191 -2.04 11.76 6.62
C ILE A 191 -3.55 11.91 6.74
N SER A 192 -4.02 12.29 7.95
CA SER A 192 -5.43 12.39 8.27
C SER A 192 -6.08 13.65 7.72
N THR A 193 -7.35 13.54 7.31
CA THR A 193 -8.24 14.69 7.00
C THR A 193 -8.99 15.22 8.22
N GLY A 194 -8.86 14.60 9.39
CA GLY A 194 -9.71 14.89 10.56
C GLY A 194 -11.03 14.11 10.56
N LYS A 195 -11.26 13.23 9.60
CA LYS A 195 -12.41 12.33 9.57
C LYS A 195 -12.01 10.93 9.98
N LYS A 196 -12.92 10.25 10.70
CA LYS A 196 -12.74 8.83 11.03
C LYS A 196 -12.67 8.01 9.76
N ALA A 197 -11.64 7.17 9.63
CA ALA A 197 -11.39 6.37 8.44
C ALA A 197 -10.95 4.94 8.79
N PHE A 198 -11.30 3.98 7.93
CA PHE A 198 -10.75 2.64 7.95
C PHE A 198 -9.45 2.61 7.15
N ILE A 199 -8.38 2.18 7.77
CA ILE A 199 -7.04 2.19 7.20
C ILE A 199 -6.60 0.78 6.86
N ARG A 200 -6.07 0.64 5.63
CA ARG A 200 -5.45 -0.59 5.11
C ARG A 200 -4.44 -0.24 4.02
N PRO A 201 -3.25 -0.85 4.01
CA PRO A 201 -2.37 -0.82 2.83
C PRO A 201 -3.07 -1.39 1.60
N ILE A 202 -2.91 -0.77 0.44
CA ILE A 202 -3.62 -1.14 -0.81
C ILE A 202 -2.69 -1.60 -1.93
N ALA A 203 -1.42 -1.20 -1.93
CA ALA A 203 -0.45 -1.52 -2.97
C ALA A 203 0.77 -2.30 -2.46
N THR A 204 0.78 -2.72 -1.19
CA THR A 204 1.85 -3.51 -0.59
C THR A 204 1.33 -4.51 0.44
N PHE A 205 2.21 -5.39 0.86
CA PHE A 205 2.08 -6.27 2.03
C PHE A 205 3.45 -6.40 2.70
N TYR A 206 3.47 -6.94 3.91
CA TYR A 206 4.66 -6.97 4.77
C TYR A 206 4.93 -8.39 5.29
N GLY A 207 6.20 -8.67 5.63
CA GLY A 207 6.58 -9.78 6.51
C GLY A 207 6.77 -9.22 7.92
N PHE A 208 5.99 -9.65 8.92
CA PHE A 208 6.05 -9.07 10.25
C PHE A 208 5.41 -9.92 11.34
N ARG A 209 5.89 -9.69 12.56
CA ARG A 209 5.26 -10.11 13.80
C ARG A 209 4.83 -8.93 14.65
N TYR A 210 5.54 -7.82 14.57
CA TYR A 210 5.30 -6.65 15.39
C TYR A 210 4.85 -5.46 14.55
N ILE A 211 3.94 -4.67 15.13
CA ILE A 211 3.46 -3.40 14.55
C ILE A 211 3.76 -2.30 15.55
N LYS A 212 4.47 -1.25 15.12
CA LYS A 212 4.75 -0.07 15.93
C LYS A 212 4.06 1.15 15.34
N PHE A 213 3.32 1.86 16.20
CA PHE A 213 2.72 3.15 15.86
C PHE A 213 3.60 4.29 16.36
N SER A 214 3.71 5.38 15.56
CA SER A 214 4.40 6.61 15.92
C SER A 214 3.81 7.79 15.16
N GLY A 215 4.26 9.02 15.46
CA GLY A 215 3.63 10.24 14.95
C GLY A 215 2.42 10.71 15.77
N VAL A 216 2.05 9.94 16.80
CA VAL A 216 0.99 10.25 17.77
C VAL A 216 1.53 10.05 19.18
N ALA A 217 0.97 10.78 20.16
CA ALA A 217 1.42 10.68 21.56
C ALA A 217 0.95 9.38 22.23
N ASP A 218 -0.23 8.91 21.84
CA ASP A 218 -0.86 7.68 22.34
C ASP A 218 -1.77 7.09 21.26
N LEU A 219 -2.53 6.05 21.60
CA LEU A 219 -3.45 5.37 20.69
C LEU A 219 -4.88 5.92 20.74
N THR A 220 -5.11 7.07 21.34
CA THR A 220 -6.42 7.72 21.35
C THR A 220 -6.86 7.98 19.88
N GLY A 221 -8.01 7.46 19.51
CA GLY A 221 -8.50 7.54 18.13
C GLY A 221 -7.99 6.42 17.20
N ILE A 222 -7.16 5.48 17.68
CA ILE A 222 -6.76 4.29 16.92
C ILE A 222 -7.41 3.05 17.55
N THR A 223 -8.33 2.41 16.82
CA THR A 223 -9.10 1.26 17.32
C THR A 223 -9.13 0.13 16.29
N ASP A 224 -9.66 -1.03 16.69
CA ASP A 224 -9.90 -2.18 15.81
C ASP A 224 -8.66 -2.64 15.04
N ILE A 225 -7.50 -2.62 15.72
CA ILE A 225 -6.23 -3.05 15.13
C ILE A 225 -6.28 -4.56 14.87
N GLN A 226 -6.08 -4.95 13.62
CA GLN A 226 -6.07 -6.34 13.16
C GLN A 226 -4.89 -6.56 12.20
N ALA A 227 -4.44 -7.79 12.11
CA ALA A 227 -3.51 -8.25 11.09
C ALA A 227 -4.14 -9.37 10.26
N TRP A 228 -3.89 -9.35 8.96
CA TRP A 228 -4.46 -10.27 7.99
C TRP A 228 -3.34 -11.11 7.38
N ALA A 229 -3.25 -12.38 7.76
CA ALA A 229 -2.26 -13.29 7.19
C ALA A 229 -2.66 -13.73 5.77
N MET A 230 -1.68 -13.69 4.86
CA MET A 230 -1.85 -13.97 3.44
C MET A 230 -0.95 -15.13 3.01
N TYR A 231 -1.49 -16.02 2.21
CA TYR A 231 -0.73 -17.08 1.55
C TYR A 231 -1.50 -17.63 0.34
N SER A 232 -0.82 -18.46 -0.47
CA SER A 232 -1.43 -19.08 -1.64
C SER A 232 -2.68 -19.87 -1.29
N ASP A 233 -3.70 -19.79 -2.15
CA ASP A 233 -5.01 -20.41 -1.94
C ASP A 233 -4.94 -21.92 -2.18
N LEU A 234 -4.11 -22.61 -1.39
CA LEU A 234 -4.03 -24.06 -1.36
C LEU A 234 -5.22 -24.63 -0.59
N GLU A 235 -5.79 -25.72 -1.06
CA GLU A 235 -6.67 -26.56 -0.25
C GLU A 235 -5.82 -27.25 0.83
N GLN A 236 -6.28 -27.18 2.08
CA GLN A 236 -5.67 -27.86 3.23
C GLN A 236 -6.36 -29.19 3.45
#